data_01e1c08282db4b40b969a04bac716ee8
#
_entry.id   01e1c08282db4b40b969a04bac716ee8
#
_cell.length_a   1.000
_cell.length_b   1.000
_cell.length_c   1.000
_cell.angle_alpha   90.00
_cell.angle_beta   90.00
_cell.angle_gamma   90.00
#
_symmetry.space_group_name_H-M   'P 1'
#
loop_
_entity.id
_entity.type
_entity.pdbx_description
1 polymer ?
#
loop_
_entity_poly.entity_id
_entity_poly.type
_entity_poly.pdbx_seq_one_letter_code
_entity_poly.pdbx_strand_id
1 'polypeptide(L)'
;IYEQKLDLYQPSKQMVTEKVAVDIHTEELDQQIGKPLADKLRGDLELIEGVYPEFDSESYLAGDCAPVFFGSALNNFGVQELLNCFVEIAPSPRPVQAEEREVNPDEPKFTGFIFKITANIDPNHRSCVAFCKICSGKFVRNAPYVHVRHGKTMRFSSPTQFMAQRKTTIDEA
;
A
#
# COMPACT_ATOMS: atom_id res chain seq x y z
N ILE A 1 12.83 -15.89 -0.15
CA ILE A 1 12.48 -17.31 0.04
C ILE A 1 11.83 -17.85 -1.24
N TYR A 2 10.75 -17.27 -1.73
CA TYR A 2 10.03 -17.77 -2.91
C TYR A 2 10.89 -18.00 -4.15
N GLU A 3 11.75 -17.05 -4.47
CA GLU A 3 12.62 -17.14 -5.66
C GLU A 3 13.89 -17.92 -5.39
N GLN A 4 14.12 -18.41 -4.17
CA GLN A 4 15.35 -19.09 -3.76
C GLN A 4 16.62 -18.28 -4.07
N LYS A 5 16.52 -16.95 -3.93
CA LYS A 5 17.59 -16.00 -4.25
C LYS A 5 17.89 -15.07 -3.09
N LEU A 6 19.14 -14.67 -2.97
CA LEU A 6 19.60 -13.58 -2.13
C LEU A 6 19.84 -12.34 -2.99
N ASP A 7 19.11 -11.27 -2.70
CA ASP A 7 19.32 -9.97 -3.33
C ASP A 7 20.38 -9.20 -2.55
N LEU A 8 21.50 -8.93 -3.19
CA LEU A 8 22.61 -8.13 -2.66
C LEU A 8 22.46 -6.69 -3.16
N TYR A 9 22.36 -5.75 -2.25
CA TYR A 9 22.22 -4.32 -2.56
C TYR A 9 23.51 -3.58 -2.22
N GLN A 10 23.91 -2.66 -3.10
CA GLN A 10 24.97 -1.73 -2.79
C GLN A 10 24.39 -0.48 -2.12
N PRO A 11 25.01 0.05 -1.05
CA PRO A 11 24.57 1.29 -0.45
C PRO A 11 24.57 2.42 -1.49
N SER A 12 23.39 2.95 -1.80
CA SER A 12 23.23 4.02 -2.78
C SER A 12 22.17 5.01 -2.32
N LYS A 13 22.40 6.29 -2.58
CA LYS A 13 21.40 7.35 -2.44
C LYS A 13 20.62 7.60 -3.73
N GLN A 14 20.86 6.83 -4.78
CA GLN A 14 20.16 6.94 -6.05
C GLN A 14 18.74 6.34 -5.94
N MET A 15 17.82 6.79 -6.78
CA MET A 15 16.43 6.34 -6.78
C MET A 15 16.26 4.85 -7.12
N VAL A 16 17.21 4.28 -7.87
CA VAL A 16 17.24 2.86 -8.21
C VAL A 16 18.56 2.30 -7.74
N THR A 17 18.51 1.32 -6.86
CA THR A 17 19.69 0.61 -6.39
C THR A 17 19.88 -0.63 -7.27
N GLU A 18 21.04 -0.76 -7.88
CA GLU A 18 21.40 -2.00 -8.58
C GLU A 18 21.45 -3.14 -7.57
N LYS A 19 20.81 -4.25 -7.91
CA LYS A 19 20.84 -5.47 -7.12
C LYS A 19 21.47 -6.59 -7.93
N VAL A 20 22.21 -7.43 -7.25
CA VAL A 20 22.70 -8.69 -7.78
C VAL A 20 21.94 -9.81 -7.10
N ALA A 21 21.18 -10.58 -7.87
CA ALA A 21 20.45 -11.73 -7.37
C ALA A 21 21.32 -12.98 -7.48
N VAL A 22 21.59 -13.63 -6.37
CA VAL A 22 22.41 -14.85 -6.29
C VAL A 22 21.53 -16.00 -5.84
N ASP A 23 21.58 -17.11 -6.55
CA ASP A 23 20.87 -18.33 -6.19
C ASP A 23 21.49 -18.93 -4.91
N ILE A 24 20.63 -19.24 -3.91
CA ILE A 24 21.07 -19.70 -2.58
C ILE A 24 21.71 -21.08 -2.60
N HIS A 25 21.48 -21.89 -3.64
CA HIS A 25 22.00 -23.24 -3.76
C HIS A 25 23.35 -23.31 -4.51
N THR A 26 23.85 -22.17 -5.01
CA THR A 26 25.10 -22.11 -5.76
C THR A 26 26.31 -21.79 -4.88
N GLU A 27 27.52 -22.17 -5.36
CA GLU A 27 28.78 -21.79 -4.73
C GLU A 27 29.06 -20.28 -4.83
N GLU A 28 28.36 -19.57 -5.73
CA GLU A 28 28.45 -18.12 -5.85
C GLU A 28 28.04 -17.43 -4.57
N LEU A 29 27.00 -17.93 -3.88
CA LEU A 29 26.58 -17.43 -2.59
C LEU A 29 27.73 -17.51 -1.56
N ASP A 30 28.44 -18.64 -1.51
CA ASP A 30 29.57 -18.84 -0.58
C ASP A 30 30.70 -17.85 -0.84
N GLN A 31 30.92 -17.48 -2.11
CA GLN A 31 31.93 -16.48 -2.49
C GLN A 31 31.51 -15.06 -2.11
N GLN A 32 30.22 -14.73 -2.21
CA GLN A 32 29.70 -13.38 -1.95
C GLN A 32 29.58 -13.04 -0.45
N ILE A 33 29.09 -13.96 0.36
CA ILE A 33 28.80 -13.69 1.79
C ILE A 33 29.68 -14.53 2.74
N GLY A 34 30.48 -15.45 2.22
CA GLY A 34 31.29 -16.39 2.99
C GLY A 34 30.52 -17.63 3.40
N LYS A 35 31.20 -18.78 3.35
CA LYS A 35 30.61 -20.07 3.60
C LYS A 35 29.84 -20.19 4.93
N PRO A 36 30.34 -19.67 6.09
CA PRO A 36 29.59 -19.80 7.35
C PRO A 36 28.23 -19.12 7.34
N LEU A 37 28.12 -17.95 6.68
CA LEU A 37 26.85 -17.23 6.55
C LEU A 37 25.92 -17.88 5.54
N ALA A 38 26.47 -18.40 4.44
CA ALA A 38 25.71 -19.12 3.43
C ALA A 38 25.11 -20.42 3.99
N ASP A 39 25.89 -21.20 4.73
CA ASP A 39 25.42 -22.44 5.39
C ASP A 39 24.33 -22.14 6.43
N LYS A 40 24.52 -21.07 7.22
CA LYS A 40 23.49 -20.61 8.17
C LYS A 40 22.21 -20.21 7.46
N LEU A 41 22.29 -19.41 6.39
CA LEU A 41 21.13 -18.98 5.62
C LEU A 41 20.36 -20.19 5.06
N ARG A 42 21.06 -21.15 4.46
CA ARG A 42 20.43 -22.39 3.95
C ARG A 42 19.70 -23.17 5.06
N GLY A 43 20.36 -23.33 6.23
CA GLY A 43 19.74 -24.01 7.37
C GLY A 43 18.52 -23.27 7.95
N ASP A 44 18.60 -21.92 8.04
CA ASP A 44 17.46 -21.11 8.50
C ASP A 44 16.28 -21.18 7.51
N LEU A 45 16.55 -21.23 6.19
CA LEU A 45 15.52 -21.37 5.16
C LEU A 45 14.86 -22.76 5.20
N GLU A 46 15.64 -23.83 5.32
CA GLU A 46 15.11 -25.19 5.47
C GLU A 46 14.20 -25.32 6.71
N LEU A 47 14.59 -24.66 7.81
CA LEU A 47 13.76 -24.62 9.01
C LEU A 47 12.44 -23.87 8.77
N ILE A 48 12.48 -22.74 8.10
CA ILE A 48 11.27 -21.94 7.78
C ILE A 48 10.34 -22.73 6.86
N GLU A 49 10.85 -23.36 5.83
CA GLU A 49 10.06 -24.18 4.89
C GLU A 49 9.43 -25.40 5.57
N GLY A 50 10.09 -25.93 6.59
CA GLY A 50 9.54 -27.05 7.38
C GLY A 50 8.47 -26.66 8.40
N VAL A 51 8.41 -25.38 8.80
CA VAL A 51 7.52 -24.89 9.88
C VAL A 51 6.35 -24.08 9.34
N TYR A 52 6.55 -23.26 8.30
CA TYR A 52 5.53 -22.40 7.76
C TYR A 52 4.90 -22.98 6.49
N PRO A 53 3.58 -22.83 6.33
CA PRO A 53 2.92 -23.20 5.07
C PRO A 53 3.41 -22.31 3.93
N GLU A 54 3.25 -22.77 2.71
CA GLU A 54 3.43 -21.94 1.54
C GLU A 54 2.45 -20.77 1.59
N PHE A 55 2.90 -19.61 1.07
CA PHE A 55 2.04 -18.45 0.96
C PHE A 55 0.92 -18.69 -0.04
N ASP A 56 -0.28 -18.36 0.38
CA ASP A 56 -1.45 -18.44 -0.47
C ASP A 56 -2.30 -17.18 -0.33
N SER A 57 -2.83 -16.70 -1.45
CA SER A 57 -3.57 -15.44 -1.52
C SER A 57 -4.90 -15.50 -0.77
N GLU A 58 -5.53 -16.67 -0.64
CA GLU A 58 -6.79 -16.82 0.09
C GLU A 58 -6.56 -16.63 1.58
N SER A 59 -5.54 -17.28 2.14
CA SER A 59 -5.12 -17.09 3.54
C SER A 59 -4.71 -15.65 3.84
N TYR A 60 -4.02 -14.99 2.89
CA TYR A 60 -3.70 -13.58 3.02
C TYR A 60 -4.95 -12.70 3.07
N LEU A 61 -5.92 -12.92 2.17
CA LEU A 61 -7.17 -12.15 2.13
C LEU A 61 -8.10 -12.43 3.32
N ALA A 62 -8.00 -13.63 3.91
CA ALA A 62 -8.67 -13.99 5.16
C ALA A 62 -8.02 -13.35 6.39
N GLY A 63 -6.75 -12.94 6.30
CA GLY A 63 -5.97 -12.38 7.40
C GLY A 63 -5.21 -13.42 8.23
N ASP A 64 -5.13 -14.65 7.74
CA ASP A 64 -4.47 -15.77 8.44
C ASP A 64 -2.95 -15.75 8.26
N CYS A 65 -2.47 -15.09 7.19
CA CYS A 65 -1.04 -14.91 6.93
C CYS A 65 -0.74 -13.53 6.40
N ALA A 66 0.54 -13.12 6.52
CA ALA A 66 1.04 -11.87 5.97
C ALA A 66 2.45 -12.06 5.40
N PRO A 67 2.72 -11.60 4.17
CA PRO A 67 4.08 -11.60 3.63
C PRO A 67 4.96 -10.59 4.39
N VAL A 68 6.19 -10.98 4.67
CA VAL A 68 7.16 -10.14 5.38
C VAL A 68 8.27 -9.72 4.42
N PHE A 69 8.57 -8.42 4.41
CA PHE A 69 9.62 -7.83 3.60
C PHE A 69 10.64 -7.10 4.48
N PHE A 70 11.90 -7.26 4.16
CA PHE A 70 12.99 -6.51 4.77
C PHE A 70 13.44 -5.43 3.81
N GLY A 71 13.43 -4.19 4.28
CA GLY A 71 13.81 -3.08 3.43
C GLY A 71 14.12 -1.81 4.22
N SER A 72 14.69 -0.84 3.54
CA SER A 72 14.96 0.49 4.07
C SER A 72 14.69 1.53 3.01
N ALA A 73 13.67 2.36 3.25
CA ALA A 73 13.38 3.50 2.38
C ALA A 73 14.51 4.54 2.39
N LEU A 74 15.22 4.68 3.52
CA LEU A 74 16.36 5.60 3.63
C LEU A 74 17.55 5.14 2.79
N ASN A 75 17.82 3.84 2.76
CA ASN A 75 18.91 3.24 1.99
C ASN A 75 18.45 2.68 0.63
N ASN A 76 17.18 2.84 0.33
CA ASN A 76 16.54 2.51 -0.94
C ASN A 76 16.71 1.06 -1.39
N PHE A 77 16.51 0.10 -0.47
CA PHE A 77 16.48 -1.33 -0.81
C PHE A 77 15.23 -2.02 -0.27
N GLY A 78 14.79 -3.09 -0.93
CA GLY A 78 13.65 -3.92 -0.54
C GLY A 78 12.27 -3.26 -0.76
N VAL A 79 12.21 -1.98 -1.13
CA VAL A 79 10.95 -1.24 -1.36
C VAL A 79 10.28 -1.69 -2.66
N GLN A 80 11.08 -1.96 -3.71
CA GLN A 80 10.56 -2.40 -4.99
C GLN A 80 9.86 -3.77 -4.87
N GLU A 81 10.47 -4.68 -4.13
CA GLU A 81 9.95 -6.02 -3.89
C GLU A 81 8.63 -5.98 -3.12
N LEU A 82 8.55 -5.14 -2.09
CA LEU A 82 7.31 -4.90 -1.37
C LEU A 82 6.21 -4.35 -2.29
N LEU A 83 6.52 -3.35 -3.10
CA LEU A 83 5.55 -2.73 -4.00
C LEU A 83 5.09 -3.70 -5.10
N ASN A 84 5.99 -4.49 -5.66
CA ASN A 84 5.66 -5.49 -6.67
C ASN A 84 4.68 -6.52 -6.10
N CYS A 85 5.00 -7.09 -4.94
CA CYS A 85 4.11 -8.01 -4.25
C CYS A 85 2.77 -7.36 -3.90
N PHE A 86 2.77 -6.13 -3.38
CA PHE A 86 1.55 -5.41 -3.07
C PHE A 86 0.63 -5.25 -4.29
N VAL A 87 1.18 -4.88 -5.45
CA VAL A 87 0.40 -4.75 -6.69
C VAL A 87 -0.20 -6.09 -7.13
N GLU A 88 0.51 -7.18 -6.89
CA GLU A 88 0.07 -8.53 -7.27
C GLU A 88 -1.03 -9.07 -6.37
N ILE A 89 -0.90 -8.90 -5.04
CA ILE A 89 -1.80 -9.54 -4.06
C ILE A 89 -2.88 -8.62 -3.49
N ALA A 90 -2.78 -7.29 -3.68
CA ALA A 90 -3.75 -6.36 -3.14
C ALA A 90 -5.13 -6.57 -3.79
N PRO A 91 -6.19 -6.74 -2.98
CA PRO A 91 -7.53 -6.92 -3.53
C PRO A 91 -8.05 -5.62 -4.15
N SER A 92 -8.95 -5.75 -5.11
CA SER A 92 -9.78 -4.63 -5.57
C SER A 92 -10.61 -4.06 -4.43
N PRO A 93 -11.07 -2.79 -4.52
CA PRO A 93 -11.95 -2.21 -3.53
C PRO A 93 -13.15 -3.13 -3.26
N ARG A 94 -13.47 -3.33 -1.99
CA ARG A 94 -14.59 -4.19 -1.58
C ARG A 94 -15.85 -3.35 -1.38
N PRO A 95 -17.05 -3.95 -1.52
CA PRO A 95 -18.30 -3.31 -1.13
C PRO A 95 -18.27 -2.82 0.31
N VAL A 96 -18.92 -1.69 0.56
CA VAL A 96 -18.98 -1.06 1.88
C VAL A 96 -20.42 -1.11 2.40
N GLN A 97 -20.60 -1.67 3.59
CA GLN A 97 -21.89 -1.70 4.25
C GLN A 97 -22.25 -0.32 4.77
N ALA A 98 -23.36 0.26 4.29
CA ALA A 98 -23.99 1.45 4.83
C ALA A 98 -25.21 1.06 5.70
N GLU A 99 -25.85 2.03 6.37
CA GLU A 99 -27.03 1.74 7.22
C GLU A 99 -28.18 1.09 6.45
N GLU A 100 -28.45 1.58 5.23
CA GLU A 100 -29.63 1.17 4.46
C GLU A 100 -29.31 0.13 3.39
N ARG A 101 -28.07 0.04 2.96
CA ARG A 101 -27.67 -0.84 1.85
C ARG A 101 -26.18 -1.09 1.79
N GLU A 102 -25.79 -2.09 1.04
CA GLU A 102 -24.41 -2.26 0.59
C GLU A 102 -24.11 -1.35 -0.62
N VAL A 103 -22.97 -0.70 -0.60
CA VAL A 103 -22.47 0.16 -1.69
C VAL A 103 -21.39 -0.59 -2.45
N ASN A 104 -21.65 -0.89 -3.72
CA ASN A 104 -20.69 -1.55 -4.58
C ASN A 104 -19.76 -0.50 -5.24
N PRO A 105 -18.43 -0.72 -5.26
CA PRO A 105 -17.48 0.19 -5.91
C PRO A 105 -17.78 0.50 -7.38
N ASP A 106 -18.39 -0.43 -8.10
CA ASP A 106 -18.70 -0.29 -9.54
C ASP A 106 -19.95 0.53 -9.82
N GLU A 107 -20.67 0.99 -8.79
CA GLU A 107 -21.84 1.83 -8.97
C GLU A 107 -21.46 3.19 -9.60
N PRO A 108 -22.19 3.66 -10.64
CA PRO A 108 -21.89 4.93 -11.28
C PRO A 108 -22.20 6.15 -10.40
N LYS A 109 -23.10 6.00 -9.43
CA LYS A 109 -23.48 7.06 -8.51
C LYS A 109 -22.39 7.30 -7.47
N PHE A 110 -21.98 8.55 -7.29
CA PHE A 110 -21.04 8.91 -6.23
C PHE A 110 -21.60 8.60 -4.85
N THR A 111 -20.83 7.86 -4.08
CA THR A 111 -21.04 7.63 -2.64
C THR A 111 -19.70 7.74 -1.93
N GLY A 112 -19.66 8.44 -0.82
CA GLY A 112 -18.45 8.59 -0.02
C GLY A 112 -18.78 8.95 1.41
N PHE A 113 -17.79 8.79 2.28
CA PHE A 113 -17.93 9.18 3.69
C PHE A 113 -16.67 9.89 4.20
N ILE A 114 -16.88 10.75 5.20
CA ILE A 114 -15.79 11.44 5.88
C ILE A 114 -15.22 10.51 6.94
N PHE A 115 -13.97 10.06 6.77
CA PHE A 115 -13.32 9.18 7.72
C PHE A 115 -12.36 9.90 8.67
N LYS A 116 -11.97 11.16 8.34
CA LYS A 116 -11.06 11.95 9.15
C LYS A 116 -11.33 13.46 8.96
N ILE A 117 -11.26 14.20 10.04
CA ILE A 117 -11.25 15.68 10.03
C ILE A 117 -9.97 16.11 10.74
N THR A 118 -9.18 16.96 10.09
CA THR A 118 -7.97 17.52 10.66
C THR A 118 -8.10 19.04 10.73
N ALA A 119 -7.97 19.61 11.93
CA ALA A 119 -7.94 21.05 12.14
C ALA A 119 -6.50 21.55 12.15
N ASN A 120 -6.32 22.87 11.91
CA ASN A 120 -5.06 23.59 12.05
C ASN A 120 -3.90 23.00 11.21
N ILE A 121 -4.19 22.54 9.99
CA ILE A 121 -3.14 22.10 9.05
C ILE A 121 -2.24 23.30 8.68
N ASP A 122 -2.84 24.48 8.52
CA ASP A 122 -2.11 25.75 8.37
C ASP A 122 -2.18 26.51 9.71
N PRO A 123 -1.03 26.77 10.36
CA PRO A 123 -0.99 27.50 11.64
C PRO A 123 -1.61 28.91 11.57
N ASN A 124 -1.65 29.52 10.37
CA ASN A 124 -2.17 30.87 10.14
C ASN A 124 -3.68 30.89 9.86
N HIS A 125 -4.29 29.74 9.62
CA HIS A 125 -5.70 29.63 9.28
C HIS A 125 -6.42 28.61 10.15
N ARG A 126 -7.53 28.99 10.77
CA ARG A 126 -8.43 28.11 11.52
C ARG A 126 -9.31 27.26 10.57
N SER A 127 -8.70 26.66 9.56
CA SER A 127 -9.42 25.81 8.63
C SER A 127 -9.37 24.35 9.05
N CYS A 128 -10.45 23.62 8.77
CA CYS A 128 -10.50 22.18 8.90
C CYS A 128 -10.51 21.55 7.50
N VAL A 129 -9.82 20.44 7.36
CA VAL A 129 -9.88 19.60 6.16
C VAL A 129 -10.59 18.30 6.51
N ALA A 130 -11.67 18.01 5.80
CA ALA A 130 -12.39 16.76 5.89
C ALA A 130 -11.90 15.82 4.79
N PHE A 131 -11.38 14.66 5.18
CA PHE A 131 -10.93 13.62 4.27
C PHE A 131 -12.07 12.69 3.93
N CYS A 132 -12.43 12.65 2.64
CA CYS A 132 -13.49 11.81 2.12
C CYS A 132 -12.92 10.56 1.46
N LYS A 133 -13.42 9.38 1.84
CA LYS A 133 -13.21 8.15 1.09
C LYS A 133 -14.35 7.99 0.09
N ILE A 134 -14.01 7.88 -1.19
CA ILE A 134 -14.96 7.56 -2.26
C ILE A 134 -15.19 6.05 -2.24
N CYS A 135 -16.44 5.62 -2.14
CA CYS A 135 -16.84 4.22 -2.12
C CYS A 135 -17.38 3.76 -3.46
N SER A 136 -17.98 4.66 -4.23
CA SER A 136 -18.49 4.39 -5.57
C SER A 136 -18.58 5.66 -6.41
N GLY A 137 -18.65 5.48 -7.73
CA GLY A 137 -18.82 6.56 -8.70
C GLY A 137 -17.65 7.53 -8.72
N LYS A 138 -17.92 8.73 -9.22
CA LYS A 138 -16.91 9.77 -9.45
C LYS A 138 -17.30 11.06 -8.74
N PHE A 139 -16.37 11.66 -8.02
CA PHE A 139 -16.51 13.01 -7.48
C PHE A 139 -16.18 14.04 -8.56
N VAL A 140 -17.03 15.07 -8.70
CA VAL A 140 -16.83 16.18 -9.63
C VAL A 140 -17.00 17.50 -8.89
N ARG A 141 -16.03 18.40 -9.03
CA ARG A 141 -16.04 19.73 -8.41
C ARG A 141 -17.32 20.50 -8.77
N ASN A 142 -17.89 21.20 -7.78
CA ASN A 142 -19.11 21.98 -7.92
C ASN A 142 -20.38 21.18 -8.32
N ALA A 143 -20.33 19.87 -8.48
CA ALA A 143 -21.53 19.06 -8.64
C ALA A 143 -22.36 19.08 -7.34
N PRO A 144 -23.69 18.88 -7.44
CA PRO A 144 -24.55 18.80 -6.25
C PRO A 144 -24.45 17.43 -5.60
N TYR A 145 -24.17 17.39 -4.29
CA TYR A 145 -24.11 16.18 -3.47
C TYR A 145 -25.08 16.30 -2.31
N VAL A 146 -25.77 15.23 -1.98
CA VAL A 146 -26.66 15.17 -0.81
C VAL A 146 -25.84 14.77 0.41
N HIS A 147 -25.85 15.61 1.43
CA HIS A 147 -25.34 15.25 2.75
C HIS A 147 -26.43 14.45 3.48
N VAL A 148 -26.28 13.14 3.53
CA VAL A 148 -27.31 12.19 3.98
C VAL A 148 -27.84 12.56 5.36
N ARG A 149 -26.94 12.76 6.35
CA ARG A 149 -27.34 13.08 7.75
C ARG A 149 -28.18 14.36 7.89
N HIS A 150 -27.97 15.36 7.02
CA HIS A 150 -28.68 16.64 7.07
C HIS A 150 -29.78 16.77 6.02
N GLY A 151 -29.87 15.86 5.07
CA GLY A 151 -30.82 15.93 3.95
C GLY A 151 -30.59 17.14 3.03
N LYS A 152 -29.43 17.81 3.09
CA LYS A 152 -29.15 19.04 2.34
C LYS A 152 -28.23 18.80 1.17
N THR A 153 -28.50 19.49 0.07
CA THR A 153 -27.60 19.51 -1.08
C THR A 153 -26.44 20.47 -0.82
N MET A 154 -25.23 19.99 -1.07
CA MET A 154 -23.99 20.75 -0.92
C MET A 154 -23.18 20.72 -2.21
N ARG A 155 -22.36 21.74 -2.43
CA ARG A 155 -21.40 21.83 -3.53
C ARG A 155 -20.03 22.16 -2.96
N PHE A 156 -19.00 21.54 -3.52
CA PHE A 156 -17.62 21.72 -3.06
C PHE A 156 -16.82 22.45 -4.14
N SER A 157 -16.43 23.69 -3.86
CA SER A 157 -15.72 24.57 -4.82
C SER A 157 -14.21 24.36 -4.82
N SER A 158 -13.66 23.83 -3.74
CA SER A 158 -12.20 23.72 -3.56
C SER A 158 -11.79 22.35 -3.02
N PRO A 159 -12.18 21.25 -3.70
CA PRO A 159 -11.71 19.92 -3.32
C PRO A 159 -10.21 19.85 -3.55
N THR A 160 -9.50 19.15 -2.66
CA THR A 160 -8.05 19.09 -2.70
C THR A 160 -7.55 17.65 -2.55
N GLN A 161 -6.47 17.36 -3.23
CA GLN A 161 -5.70 16.14 -3.12
C GLN A 161 -4.35 16.43 -2.50
N PHE A 162 -3.87 15.50 -1.68
CA PHE A 162 -2.54 15.56 -1.10
C PHE A 162 -1.62 14.52 -1.73
N MET A 163 -0.43 14.96 -2.12
CA MET A 163 0.68 14.10 -2.47
C MET A 163 1.81 14.44 -1.50
N ALA A 164 1.97 13.63 -0.47
CA ALA A 164 2.80 13.95 0.69
C ALA A 164 2.43 15.35 1.27
N GLN A 165 3.35 16.31 1.26
CA GLN A 165 3.10 17.69 1.74
C GLN A 165 2.47 18.61 0.68
N ARG A 166 2.45 18.16 -0.59
CA ARG A 166 1.93 19.00 -1.68
C ARG A 166 0.41 18.89 -1.74
N LYS A 167 -0.26 20.04 -1.65
CA LYS A 167 -1.70 20.19 -1.76
C LYS A 167 -2.05 20.77 -3.13
N THR A 168 -2.94 20.13 -3.87
CA THR A 168 -3.43 20.59 -5.18
C THR A 168 -4.95 20.56 -5.22
N THR A 169 -5.56 21.57 -5.85
CA THR A 169 -7.01 21.54 -6.13
C THR A 169 -7.26 20.62 -7.31
N ILE A 170 -8.31 19.82 -7.22
CA ILE A 170 -8.70 18.86 -8.25
C ILE A 170 -10.12 19.16 -8.76
N ASP A 171 -10.40 18.78 -9.99
CA ASP A 171 -11.74 18.90 -10.56
C ASP A 171 -12.52 17.60 -10.47
N GLU A 172 -11.83 16.48 -10.42
CA GLU A 172 -12.42 15.13 -10.36
C GLU A 172 -11.59 14.21 -9.45
N ALA A 173 -12.24 13.19 -8.88
CA ALA A 173 -11.62 12.10 -8.12
C ALA A 173 -12.46 10.82 -8.21
#